data_dc9fd234ed1f16245542473c3202f0e3
#
_entry.id   dc9fd234ed1f16245542473c3202f0e3
#
_cell.length_a   1.000
_cell.length_b   1.000
_cell.length_c   1.000
_cell.angle_alpha   90.00
_cell.angle_beta   90.00
_cell.angle_gamma   90.00
#
_symmetry.space_group_name_H-M   'P 1'
#
loop_
_entity.id
_entity.type
_entity.pdbx_description
1 polymer ?
#
loop_
_entity_poly.entity_id
_entity_poly.type
_entity_poly.pdbx_seq_one_letter_code
_entity_poly.pdbx_strand_id
1 'polypeptide(L)'
;KNLSLVAGDIHSLSADNIRFTQKKKLFRHISQLNARYVLLDVGGGSHYNIIDTFLYADKGIAVMTPDILAVENMYQFMKNVIYRKLRMTLKFYGFKGLAEETWKKREINKVTNVRELLDFFKHFPQTRDIVHKAFSEFKIYLILNKVRNMQDIYLGASIKSTFQKFLGMDTQYVGFLEYDDSIWKSTRQQKPFLMHHADSRFATEIELFTENLLRGNEINLWEE
;
A
#
# COMPACT_ATOMS: atom_id res chain seq x y z
N LYS A 1 19.43 6.80 18.98
CA LYS A 1 18.44 7.68 19.66
C LYS A 1 17.53 8.46 18.70
N ASN A 2 17.42 8.01 17.46
CA ASN A 2 16.64 8.73 16.42
C ASN A 2 15.33 8.02 16.04
N LEU A 3 14.91 7.03 16.84
CA LEU A 3 13.66 6.29 16.64
C LEU A 3 12.76 6.46 17.86
N SER A 4 11.52 6.83 17.62
CA SER A 4 10.45 6.89 18.61
C SER A 4 9.34 5.95 18.21
N LEU A 5 8.74 5.25 19.15
CA LEU A 5 7.62 4.35 18.93
C LEU A 5 6.37 4.91 19.61
N VAL A 6 5.29 4.97 18.85
CA VAL A 6 3.94 5.23 19.38
C VAL A 6 3.16 3.95 19.26
N ALA A 7 2.93 3.28 20.40
CA ALA A 7 2.15 2.04 20.42
C ALA A 7 0.65 2.33 20.29
N GLY A 8 -0.06 1.46 19.58
CA GLY A 8 -1.51 1.43 19.60
C GLY A 8 -2.03 0.96 20.97
N ASP A 9 -3.29 1.29 21.29
CA ASP A 9 -3.94 0.80 22.49
C ASP A 9 -4.32 -0.67 22.34
N ILE A 10 -3.55 -1.53 23.01
CA ILE A 10 -3.78 -3.00 23.03
C ILE A 10 -4.84 -3.42 24.08
N HIS A 11 -5.28 -2.51 24.93
CA HIS A 11 -6.24 -2.80 26.00
C HIS A 11 -7.70 -2.48 25.63
N SER A 12 -7.94 -1.81 24.53
CA SER A 12 -9.28 -1.46 24.08
C SER A 12 -9.91 -2.59 23.27
N LEU A 13 -10.99 -3.19 23.75
CA LEU A 13 -11.74 -4.23 23.07
C LEU A 13 -12.41 -3.79 21.75
N SER A 14 -12.36 -2.51 21.41
CA SER A 14 -12.95 -1.93 20.19
C SER A 14 -11.98 -1.01 19.46
N ALA A 15 -10.67 -1.18 19.64
CA ALA A 15 -9.63 -0.37 18.99
C ALA A 15 -9.70 -0.43 17.45
N ASP A 16 -10.24 -1.52 16.91
CA ASP A 16 -10.35 -1.73 15.45
C ASP A 16 -11.42 -0.81 14.79
N ASN A 17 -12.30 -0.21 15.57
CA ASN A 17 -13.40 0.59 15.04
C ASN A 17 -13.29 2.07 15.43
N ILE A 18 -12.21 2.70 14.99
CA ILE A 18 -11.98 4.13 15.24
C ILE A 18 -13.03 4.97 14.51
N ARG A 19 -13.78 5.79 15.25
CA ARG A 19 -14.78 6.70 14.68
C ARG A 19 -14.12 7.72 13.76
N PHE A 20 -14.82 8.15 12.73
CA PHE A 20 -14.31 9.10 11.72
C PHE A 20 -13.69 10.38 12.33
N THR A 21 -14.32 10.94 13.38
CA THR A 21 -13.82 12.13 14.08
C THR A 21 -12.51 11.88 14.81
N GLN A 22 -12.37 10.71 15.44
CA GLN A 22 -11.14 10.29 16.12
C GLN A 22 -10.02 10.06 15.10
N LYS A 23 -10.33 9.45 13.95
CA LYS A 23 -9.39 9.25 12.85
C LYS A 23 -8.85 10.58 12.33
N LYS A 24 -9.71 11.57 12.10
CA LYS A 24 -9.27 12.92 11.69
C LYS A 24 -8.33 13.55 12.71
N LYS A 25 -8.64 13.40 14.00
CA LYS A 25 -7.80 13.91 15.09
C LYS A 25 -6.44 13.20 15.11
N LEU A 26 -6.43 11.87 14.96
CA LEU A 26 -5.21 11.08 14.88
C LEU A 26 -4.32 11.56 13.73
N PHE A 27 -4.85 11.63 12.52
CA PHE A 27 -4.09 12.08 11.35
C PHE A 27 -3.54 13.49 11.49
N ARG A 28 -4.32 14.41 12.08
CA ARG A 28 -3.83 15.75 12.40
C ARG A 28 -2.65 15.73 13.39
N HIS A 29 -2.68 14.87 14.40
CA HIS A 29 -1.56 14.74 15.34
C HIS A 29 -0.34 14.12 14.66
N ILE A 30 -0.54 13.10 13.81
CA ILE A 30 0.55 12.49 13.03
C ILE A 30 1.23 13.55 12.15
N SER A 31 0.47 14.41 11.45
CA SER A 31 1.04 15.46 10.59
C SER A 31 1.80 16.56 11.36
N GLN A 32 1.62 16.64 12.68
CA GLN A 32 2.31 17.60 13.56
C GLN A 32 3.55 17.02 14.25
N LEU A 33 3.86 15.73 14.04
CA LEU A 33 5.04 15.12 14.62
C LEU A 33 6.31 15.74 14.03
N ASN A 34 7.23 16.14 14.91
CA ASN A 34 8.56 16.60 14.51
C ASN A 34 9.45 15.40 14.18
N ALA A 35 9.18 14.76 13.06
CA ALA A 35 9.92 13.60 12.57
C ALA A 35 10.13 13.74 11.06
N ARG A 36 11.32 13.34 10.58
CA ARG A 36 11.62 13.35 9.14
C ARG A 36 10.78 12.32 8.39
N TYR A 37 10.56 11.17 9.01
CA TYR A 37 9.74 10.08 8.49
C TYR A 37 8.82 9.55 9.58
N VAL A 38 7.60 9.25 9.22
CA VAL A 38 6.61 8.60 10.09
C VAL A 38 6.15 7.32 9.39
N LEU A 39 6.42 6.17 10.01
CA LEU A 39 5.94 4.88 9.53
C LEU A 39 4.62 4.54 10.21
N LEU A 40 3.57 4.33 9.42
CA LEU A 40 2.28 3.88 9.89
C LEU A 40 2.18 2.38 9.65
N ASP A 41 2.42 1.59 10.69
CA ASP A 41 2.26 0.13 10.63
C ASP A 41 0.76 -0.19 10.73
N VAL A 42 0.19 -0.64 9.62
CA VAL A 42 -1.22 -1.03 9.54
C VAL A 42 -1.32 -2.55 9.46
N GLY A 43 -2.17 -3.13 10.29
CA GLY A 43 -2.41 -4.56 10.28
C GLY A 43 -2.95 -5.07 8.94
N GLY A 44 -2.97 -6.39 8.77
CA GLY A 44 -3.56 -7.03 7.60
C GLY A 44 -5.09 -6.84 7.54
N GLY A 45 -5.65 -6.95 6.34
CA GLY A 45 -7.08 -6.89 6.10
C GLY A 45 -7.52 -5.70 5.25
N SER A 46 -8.82 -5.62 4.96
CA SER A 46 -9.42 -4.60 4.07
C SER A 46 -10.47 -3.74 4.76
N HIS A 47 -10.36 -3.56 6.07
CA HIS A 47 -11.26 -2.68 6.82
C HIS A 47 -11.02 -1.21 6.45
N TYR A 48 -12.07 -0.41 6.49
CA TYR A 48 -11.99 1.02 6.12
C TYR A 48 -10.93 1.79 6.91
N ASN A 49 -10.64 1.41 8.15
CA ASN A 49 -9.60 2.08 8.93
C ASN A 49 -8.21 1.85 8.35
N ILE A 50 -7.91 0.62 7.93
CA ILE A 50 -6.64 0.25 7.28
C ILE A 50 -6.51 0.97 5.94
N ILE A 51 -7.56 0.89 5.10
CA ILE A 51 -7.58 1.53 3.79
C ILE A 51 -7.44 3.06 3.91
N ASP A 52 -8.16 3.69 4.83
CA ASP A 52 -8.07 5.14 5.02
C ASP A 52 -6.69 5.57 5.54
N THR A 53 -6.04 4.76 6.40
CA THR A 53 -4.68 5.02 6.87
C THR A 53 -3.66 4.85 5.74
N PHE A 54 -3.80 3.81 4.92
CA PHE A 54 -2.99 3.61 3.74
C PHE A 54 -3.10 4.78 2.74
N LEU A 55 -4.32 5.27 2.52
CA LEU A 55 -4.59 6.42 1.64
C LEU A 55 -4.16 7.77 2.23
N TYR A 56 -3.96 7.85 3.54
CA TYR A 56 -3.47 9.05 4.21
C TYR A 56 -1.96 9.24 4.05
N ALA A 57 -1.21 8.16 3.95
CA ALA A 57 0.24 8.21 3.80
C ALA A 57 0.66 8.80 2.44
N ASP A 58 1.78 9.52 2.42
CA ASP A 58 2.37 10.06 1.18
C ASP A 58 2.87 8.92 0.26
N LYS A 59 3.30 7.82 0.86
CA LYS A 59 3.77 6.61 0.16
C LYS A 59 3.06 5.38 0.71
N GLY A 60 2.25 4.73 -0.12
CA GLY A 60 1.62 3.45 0.20
C GLY A 60 2.56 2.28 -0.11
N ILE A 61 3.02 1.59 0.93
CA ILE A 61 3.93 0.45 0.78
C ILE A 61 3.14 -0.84 0.97
N ALA A 62 3.16 -1.69 -0.05
CA ALA A 62 2.55 -3.01 -0.06
C ALA A 62 3.64 -4.06 0.16
N VAL A 63 3.62 -4.71 1.32
CA VAL A 63 4.55 -5.80 1.66
C VAL A 63 3.80 -7.12 1.61
N MET A 64 4.30 -8.08 0.85
CA MET A 64 3.67 -9.38 0.70
C MET A 64 4.69 -10.50 0.50
N THR A 65 4.30 -11.73 0.78
CA THR A 65 5.07 -12.93 0.47
C THR A 65 4.75 -13.43 -0.95
N PRO A 66 5.67 -14.16 -1.61
CA PRO A 66 5.49 -14.65 -2.98
C PRO A 66 4.63 -15.93 -3.03
N ASP A 67 3.51 -15.95 -2.32
CA ASP A 67 2.55 -17.05 -2.35
C ASP A 67 1.20 -16.62 -2.94
N ILE A 68 0.47 -17.56 -3.49
CA ILE A 68 -0.78 -17.31 -4.24
C ILE A 68 -1.81 -16.58 -3.38
N LEU A 69 -1.97 -16.98 -2.11
CA LEU A 69 -2.96 -16.38 -1.22
C LEU A 69 -2.59 -14.95 -0.86
N ALA A 70 -1.30 -14.66 -0.64
CA ALA A 70 -0.84 -13.30 -0.37
C ALA A 70 -1.05 -12.39 -1.60
N VAL A 71 -0.78 -12.90 -2.81
CA VAL A 71 -1.05 -12.17 -4.06
C VAL A 71 -2.54 -11.86 -4.22
N GLU A 72 -3.41 -12.84 -4.00
CA GLU A 72 -4.86 -12.67 -4.09
C GLU A 72 -5.36 -11.66 -3.05
N ASN A 73 -4.95 -11.79 -1.80
CA ASN A 73 -5.33 -10.87 -0.72
C ASN A 73 -4.86 -9.44 -1.03
N MET A 74 -3.65 -9.28 -1.53
CA MET A 74 -3.11 -7.98 -1.92
C MET A 74 -3.90 -7.38 -3.08
N TYR A 75 -4.26 -8.18 -4.08
CA TYR A 75 -5.10 -7.72 -5.19
C TYR A 75 -6.46 -7.22 -4.69
N GLN A 76 -7.12 -7.96 -3.79
CA GLN A 76 -8.39 -7.55 -3.19
C GLN A 76 -8.24 -6.27 -2.36
N PHE A 77 -7.17 -6.17 -1.59
CA PHE A 77 -6.86 -4.96 -0.83
C PHE A 77 -6.71 -3.75 -1.75
N MET A 78 -5.89 -3.85 -2.80
CA MET A 78 -5.66 -2.77 -3.75
C MET A 78 -6.93 -2.37 -4.51
N LYS A 79 -7.75 -3.32 -4.88
CA LYS A 79 -9.08 -3.06 -5.46
C LYS A 79 -9.93 -2.19 -4.55
N ASN A 80 -9.95 -2.50 -3.26
CA ASN A 80 -10.69 -1.72 -2.27
C ASN A 80 -10.07 -0.34 -2.03
N VAL A 81 -8.75 -0.21 -2.04
CA VAL A 81 -8.03 1.07 -1.95
C VAL A 81 -8.42 1.99 -3.10
N ILE A 82 -8.39 1.49 -4.34
CA ILE A 82 -8.75 2.27 -5.54
C ILE A 82 -10.22 2.71 -5.48
N TYR A 83 -11.12 1.79 -5.18
CA TYR A 83 -12.54 2.10 -5.06
C TYR A 83 -12.79 3.14 -3.96
N ARG A 84 -12.13 3.00 -2.81
CA ARG A 84 -12.23 3.96 -1.71
C ARG A 84 -11.71 5.35 -2.08
N LYS A 85 -10.54 5.42 -2.73
CA LYS A 85 -9.96 6.67 -3.23
C LYS A 85 -10.89 7.36 -4.22
N LEU A 86 -11.42 6.61 -5.19
CA LEU A 86 -12.37 7.14 -6.17
C LEU A 86 -13.60 7.74 -5.49
N ARG A 87 -14.22 7.01 -4.57
CA ARG A 87 -15.39 7.49 -3.80
C ARG A 87 -15.08 8.77 -3.01
N MET A 88 -13.93 8.80 -2.36
CA MET A 88 -13.51 9.97 -1.57
C MET A 88 -13.28 11.18 -2.48
N THR A 89 -12.61 11.00 -3.61
CA THR A 89 -12.38 12.03 -4.61
C THR A 89 -13.69 12.58 -5.16
N LEU A 90 -14.57 11.72 -5.66
CA LEU A 90 -15.85 12.12 -6.19
C LEU A 90 -16.71 12.85 -5.15
N LYS A 91 -16.76 12.33 -3.92
CA LYS A 91 -17.49 12.98 -2.82
C LYS A 91 -16.96 14.38 -2.50
N PHE A 92 -15.63 14.56 -2.51
CA PHE A 92 -15.00 15.85 -2.23
C PHE A 92 -15.40 16.94 -3.22
N TYR A 93 -15.55 16.56 -4.49
CA TYR A 93 -15.95 17.46 -5.58
C TYR A 93 -17.48 17.50 -5.84
N GLY A 94 -18.30 17.03 -4.90
CA GLY A 94 -19.76 17.16 -4.97
C GLY A 94 -20.50 15.98 -5.61
N PHE A 95 -19.79 14.98 -6.14
CA PHE A 95 -20.37 13.79 -6.79
C PHE A 95 -20.59 12.62 -5.80
N LYS A 96 -21.19 12.93 -4.64
CA LYS A 96 -21.46 11.91 -3.62
C LYS A 96 -22.41 10.83 -4.15
N GLY A 97 -22.04 9.57 -3.98
CA GLY A 97 -22.87 8.41 -4.38
C GLY A 97 -22.67 7.97 -5.84
N LEU A 98 -22.03 8.80 -6.67
CA LEU A 98 -21.92 8.52 -8.11
C LEU A 98 -21.15 7.23 -8.42
N ALA A 99 -20.08 6.93 -7.69
CA ALA A 99 -19.33 5.68 -7.88
C ALA A 99 -20.18 4.45 -7.53
N GLU A 100 -20.94 4.52 -6.45
CA GLU A 100 -21.86 3.47 -6.02
C GLU A 100 -23.00 3.22 -7.02
N GLU A 101 -23.58 4.29 -7.54
CA GLU A 101 -24.64 4.20 -8.55
C GLU A 101 -24.11 3.62 -9.85
N THR A 102 -22.94 4.09 -10.31
CA THR A 102 -22.30 3.55 -11.51
C THR A 102 -21.99 2.06 -11.35
N TRP A 103 -21.50 1.64 -10.20
CA TRP A 103 -21.22 0.24 -9.90
C TRP A 103 -22.50 -0.61 -9.80
N LYS A 104 -23.56 -0.09 -9.21
CA LYS A 104 -24.88 -0.76 -9.20
C LYS A 104 -25.43 -0.98 -10.61
N LYS A 105 -25.19 -0.03 -11.50
CA LYS A 105 -25.59 -0.07 -12.92
C LYS A 105 -24.49 -0.60 -13.84
N ARG A 106 -23.52 -1.38 -13.30
CA ARG A 106 -22.31 -1.79 -14.00
C ARG A 106 -22.57 -2.53 -15.32
N GLU A 107 -23.63 -3.34 -15.39
CA GLU A 107 -24.00 -4.06 -16.62
C GLU A 107 -24.40 -3.10 -17.74
N ILE A 108 -25.20 -2.09 -17.41
CA ILE A 108 -25.64 -1.03 -18.36
C ILE A 108 -24.42 -0.19 -18.76
N ASN A 109 -23.58 0.17 -17.81
CA ASN A 109 -22.39 0.99 -18.02
C ASN A 109 -21.22 0.20 -18.63
N LYS A 110 -21.37 -1.11 -18.85
CA LYS A 110 -20.32 -2.02 -19.34
C LYS A 110 -19.05 -1.97 -18.48
N VAL A 111 -19.22 -1.89 -17.17
CA VAL A 111 -18.16 -1.88 -16.17
C VAL A 111 -18.10 -3.21 -15.47
N THR A 112 -17.06 -4.00 -15.67
CA THR A 112 -16.90 -5.35 -15.10
C THR A 112 -15.94 -5.39 -13.92
N ASN A 113 -15.02 -4.43 -13.83
CA ASN A 113 -13.97 -4.39 -12.82
C ASN A 113 -13.65 -2.95 -12.39
N VAL A 114 -12.77 -2.82 -11.38
CA VAL A 114 -12.40 -1.51 -10.80
C VAL A 114 -11.63 -0.64 -11.79
N ARG A 115 -10.82 -1.23 -12.68
CA ARG A 115 -10.13 -0.47 -13.71
C ARG A 115 -11.12 0.19 -14.67
N GLU A 116 -12.08 -0.59 -15.18
CA GLU A 116 -13.11 -0.05 -16.07
C GLU A 116 -13.98 1.02 -15.39
N LEU A 117 -14.24 0.85 -14.08
CA LEU A 117 -14.91 1.88 -13.29
C LEU A 117 -14.06 3.16 -13.23
N LEU A 118 -12.76 3.04 -13.00
CA LEU A 118 -11.85 4.19 -12.99
C LEU A 118 -11.78 4.86 -14.36
N ASP A 119 -11.66 4.07 -15.43
CA ASP A 119 -11.60 4.55 -16.80
C ASP A 119 -12.93 5.22 -17.21
N PHE A 120 -14.08 4.69 -16.78
CA PHE A 120 -15.38 5.33 -16.96
C PHE A 120 -15.35 6.78 -16.44
N PHE A 121 -14.87 7.02 -15.22
CA PHE A 121 -14.80 8.35 -14.63
C PHE A 121 -13.68 9.22 -15.23
N LYS A 122 -12.63 8.63 -15.77
CA LYS A 122 -11.60 9.36 -16.53
C LYS A 122 -12.11 9.87 -17.88
N HIS A 123 -13.14 9.23 -18.45
CA HIS A 123 -13.75 9.65 -19.72
C HIS A 123 -15.05 10.45 -19.53
N PHE A 124 -15.64 10.43 -18.35
CA PHE A 124 -16.86 11.17 -18.05
C PHE A 124 -16.54 12.68 -17.92
N PRO A 125 -17.12 13.56 -18.75
CA PRO A 125 -16.67 14.96 -18.86
C PRO A 125 -16.58 15.71 -17.54
N GLN A 126 -17.55 15.48 -16.63
CA GLN A 126 -17.61 16.21 -15.36
C GLN A 126 -16.60 15.75 -14.33
N THR A 127 -16.02 14.56 -14.49
CA THR A 127 -15.11 13.93 -13.48
C THR A 127 -13.72 13.65 -14.03
N ARG A 128 -13.52 13.74 -15.35
CA ARG A 128 -12.26 13.39 -16.01
C ARG A 128 -11.04 14.02 -15.35
N ASP A 129 -11.01 15.34 -15.26
CA ASP A 129 -9.84 16.08 -14.79
C ASP A 129 -9.60 15.84 -13.28
N ILE A 130 -10.71 15.71 -12.52
CA ILE A 130 -10.69 15.42 -11.08
C ILE A 130 -10.07 14.05 -10.82
N VAL A 131 -10.55 13.02 -11.52
CA VAL A 131 -10.09 11.65 -11.34
C VAL A 131 -8.69 11.48 -11.89
N HIS A 132 -8.39 12.07 -13.05
CA HIS A 132 -7.04 12.05 -13.62
C HIS A 132 -6.03 12.63 -12.62
N LYS A 133 -6.27 13.83 -12.10
CA LYS A 133 -5.40 14.48 -11.11
C LYS A 133 -5.22 13.62 -9.85
N ALA A 134 -6.32 13.07 -9.30
CA ALA A 134 -6.27 12.28 -8.07
C ALA A 134 -5.47 10.98 -8.19
N PHE A 135 -5.39 10.41 -9.41
CA PHE A 135 -4.74 9.13 -9.65
C PHE A 135 -3.39 9.23 -10.37
N SER A 136 -3.05 10.35 -11.01
CA SER A 136 -1.76 10.53 -11.69
C SER A 136 -0.57 10.52 -10.73
N GLU A 137 -0.77 11.01 -9.51
CA GLU A 137 0.28 11.07 -8.48
C GLU A 137 0.21 9.89 -7.48
N PHE A 138 -0.82 9.04 -7.60
CA PHE A 138 -1.03 7.95 -6.68
C PHE A 138 -0.24 6.72 -7.11
N LYS A 139 0.86 6.48 -6.41
CA LYS A 139 1.78 5.35 -6.64
C LYS A 139 1.71 4.36 -5.49
N ILE A 140 1.92 3.09 -5.81
CA ILE A 140 2.04 2.00 -4.83
C ILE A 140 3.43 1.43 -4.94
N TYR A 141 4.08 1.26 -3.79
CA TYR A 141 5.42 0.67 -3.70
C TYR A 141 5.30 -0.77 -3.23
N LEU A 142 5.73 -1.70 -4.06
CA LEU A 142 5.68 -3.14 -3.81
C LEU A 142 7.01 -3.63 -3.26
N ILE A 143 6.96 -4.41 -2.19
CA ILE A 143 8.10 -5.14 -1.62
C ILE A 143 7.68 -6.61 -1.48
N LEU A 144 8.50 -7.52 -1.98
CA LEU A 144 8.35 -8.94 -1.67
C LEU A 144 9.18 -9.31 -0.44
N ASN A 145 8.56 -10.00 0.48
CA ASN A 145 9.19 -10.49 1.72
C ASN A 145 9.27 -12.02 1.71
N LYS A 146 10.27 -12.58 2.35
CA LYS A 146 10.52 -14.02 2.45
C LYS A 146 10.72 -14.70 1.10
N VAL A 147 11.37 -14.03 0.18
CA VAL A 147 11.78 -14.56 -1.12
C VAL A 147 12.79 -15.69 -0.93
N ARG A 148 12.69 -16.77 -1.70
CA ARG A 148 13.55 -17.97 -1.56
C ARG A 148 14.37 -18.28 -2.80
N ASN A 149 13.95 -17.75 -3.95
CA ASN A 149 14.60 -18.05 -5.24
C ASN A 149 14.33 -16.94 -6.26
N MET A 150 15.01 -17.02 -7.40
CA MET A 150 14.87 -16.02 -8.48
C MET A 150 13.44 -15.95 -9.04
N GLN A 151 12.70 -17.06 -9.07
CA GLN A 151 11.33 -17.07 -9.56
C GLN A 151 10.41 -16.22 -8.67
N ASP A 152 10.64 -16.25 -7.36
CA ASP A 152 9.93 -15.37 -6.41
C ASP A 152 10.23 -13.90 -6.70
N ILE A 153 11.48 -13.55 -7.02
CA ILE A 153 11.89 -12.18 -7.36
C ILE A 153 11.16 -11.72 -8.63
N TYR A 154 11.15 -12.53 -9.68
CA TYR A 154 10.45 -12.20 -10.93
C TYR A 154 8.93 -12.10 -10.77
N LEU A 155 8.37 -12.77 -9.76
CA LEU A 155 6.95 -12.65 -9.44
C LEU A 155 6.58 -11.20 -9.11
N GLY A 156 7.46 -10.41 -8.48
CA GLY A 156 7.23 -8.99 -8.19
C GLY A 156 6.97 -8.16 -9.45
N ALA A 157 7.73 -8.39 -10.52
CA ALA A 157 7.50 -7.72 -11.81
C ALA A 157 6.17 -8.17 -12.46
N SER A 158 5.82 -9.45 -12.32
CA SER A 158 4.53 -9.98 -12.79
C SER A 158 3.33 -9.38 -12.04
N ILE A 159 3.45 -9.23 -10.73
CA ILE A 159 2.43 -8.57 -9.89
C ILE A 159 2.26 -7.11 -10.29
N LYS A 160 3.36 -6.37 -10.46
CA LYS A 160 3.34 -5.00 -10.97
C LYS A 160 2.57 -4.90 -12.28
N SER A 161 2.89 -5.75 -13.25
CA SER A 161 2.22 -5.79 -14.56
C SER A 161 0.73 -6.11 -14.43
N THR A 162 0.40 -7.03 -13.52
CA THR A 162 -0.99 -7.42 -13.22
C THR A 162 -1.77 -6.25 -12.61
N PHE A 163 -1.19 -5.53 -11.65
CA PHE A 163 -1.84 -4.37 -11.04
C PHE A 163 -2.05 -3.25 -12.06
N GLN A 164 -1.06 -2.99 -12.90
CA GLN A 164 -1.21 -2.02 -13.99
C GLN A 164 -2.31 -2.44 -14.97
N LYS A 165 -2.33 -3.71 -15.38
CA LYS A 165 -3.30 -4.24 -16.35
C LYS A 165 -4.72 -4.27 -15.81
N PHE A 166 -4.94 -4.74 -14.59
CA PHE A 166 -6.29 -5.00 -14.06
C PHE A 166 -6.81 -3.96 -13.07
N LEU A 167 -5.94 -3.17 -12.50
CA LEU A 167 -6.32 -2.10 -11.57
C LEU A 167 -6.07 -0.70 -12.11
N GLY A 168 -5.28 -0.56 -13.20
CA GLY A 168 -4.93 0.73 -13.78
C GLY A 168 -4.04 1.58 -12.85
N MET A 169 -3.22 0.92 -12.02
CA MET A 169 -2.40 1.56 -10.99
C MET A 169 -0.93 1.60 -11.38
N ASP A 170 -0.30 2.76 -11.14
CA ASP A 170 1.15 2.87 -11.19
C ASP A 170 1.74 2.21 -9.95
N THR A 171 2.38 1.06 -10.16
CA THR A 171 3.00 0.25 -9.10
C THR A 171 4.49 0.18 -9.35
N GLN A 172 5.28 0.54 -8.36
CA GLN A 172 6.74 0.46 -8.41
C GLN A 172 7.21 -0.72 -7.57
N TYR A 173 7.92 -1.66 -8.19
CA TYR A 173 8.56 -2.76 -7.48
C TYR A 173 9.92 -2.26 -6.99
N VAL A 174 10.01 -1.93 -5.70
CA VAL A 174 11.19 -1.23 -5.13
C VAL A 174 12.23 -2.16 -4.53
N GLY A 175 11.87 -3.42 -4.25
CA GLY A 175 12.81 -4.40 -3.73
C GLY A 175 12.17 -5.66 -3.17
N PHE A 176 13.02 -6.53 -2.68
CA PHE A 176 12.63 -7.75 -2.00
C PHE A 176 13.51 -7.98 -0.76
N LEU A 177 13.05 -8.86 0.10
CA LEU A 177 13.77 -9.34 1.29
C LEU A 177 13.81 -10.85 1.25
N GLU A 178 14.99 -11.42 1.29
CA GLU A 178 15.16 -12.87 1.29
C GLU A 178 14.71 -13.48 2.62
N TYR A 179 14.34 -14.74 2.57
CA TYR A 179 14.02 -15.52 3.75
C TYR A 179 15.30 -15.81 4.54
N ASP A 180 15.32 -15.40 5.82
CA ASP A 180 16.44 -15.62 6.72
C ASP A 180 15.93 -16.11 8.08
N ASP A 181 16.32 -17.33 8.48
CA ASP A 181 15.97 -17.94 9.77
C ASP A 181 16.49 -17.13 10.97
N SER A 182 17.56 -16.36 10.79
CA SER A 182 18.15 -15.55 11.86
C SER A 182 17.24 -14.41 12.31
N ILE A 183 16.36 -13.92 11.43
CA ILE A 183 15.33 -12.91 11.74
C ILE A 183 14.34 -13.48 12.75
N TRP A 184 13.87 -14.71 12.52
CA TRP A 184 12.97 -15.38 13.44
C TRP A 184 13.62 -15.62 14.81
N LYS A 185 14.90 -16.05 14.84
CA LYS A 185 15.67 -16.24 16.08
C LYS A 185 15.83 -14.92 16.85
N SER A 186 16.14 -13.84 16.14
CA SER A 186 16.27 -12.49 16.71
C SER A 186 14.94 -12.01 17.34
N THR A 187 13.84 -12.23 16.64
CA THR A 187 12.49 -11.90 17.14
C THR A 187 12.15 -12.65 18.42
N ARG A 188 12.45 -13.96 18.49
CA ARG A 188 12.25 -14.76 19.73
C ARG A 188 13.11 -14.28 20.88
N GLN A 189 14.29 -13.77 20.60
CA GLN A 189 15.19 -13.20 21.61
C GLN A 189 14.82 -11.76 21.99
N GLN A 190 13.80 -11.18 21.37
CA GLN A 190 13.39 -9.77 21.53
C GLN A 190 14.53 -8.78 21.24
N LYS A 191 15.40 -9.13 20.28
CA LYS A 191 16.53 -8.30 19.86
C LYS A 191 16.25 -7.74 18.47
N PRO A 192 16.44 -6.42 18.24
CA PRO A 192 16.33 -5.86 16.90
C PRO A 192 17.38 -6.45 15.96
N PHE A 193 16.96 -7.10 14.87
CA PHE A 193 17.84 -7.82 13.96
C PHE A 193 19.00 -6.99 13.44
N LEU A 194 18.70 -5.81 12.89
CA LEU A 194 19.69 -4.92 12.26
C LEU A 194 20.77 -4.40 13.24
N MET A 195 20.47 -4.37 14.55
CA MET A 195 21.47 -3.94 15.54
C MET A 195 22.56 -5.01 15.79
N HIS A 196 22.25 -6.26 15.48
CA HIS A 196 23.14 -7.40 15.73
C HIS A 196 23.69 -8.02 14.45
N HIS A 197 23.08 -7.72 13.31
CA HIS A 197 23.40 -8.29 12.00
C HIS A 197 23.43 -7.17 10.92
N ALA A 198 24.11 -6.07 11.21
CA ALA A 198 24.18 -4.90 10.31
C ALA A 198 24.85 -5.22 8.97
N ASP A 199 25.79 -6.18 8.94
CA ASP A 199 26.51 -6.59 7.73
C ASP A 199 25.83 -7.77 7.01
N SER A 200 24.59 -8.12 7.38
CA SER A 200 23.86 -9.21 6.74
C SER A 200 23.34 -8.80 5.36
N ARG A 201 23.13 -9.78 4.49
CA ARG A 201 22.47 -9.58 3.21
C ARG A 201 21.09 -8.92 3.37
N PHE A 202 20.33 -9.36 4.37
CA PHE A 202 19.03 -8.75 4.69
C PHE A 202 19.14 -7.26 5.03
N ALA A 203 20.19 -6.84 5.76
CA ALA A 203 20.43 -5.42 6.04
C ALA A 203 20.69 -4.64 4.74
N THR A 204 21.53 -5.17 3.85
CA THR A 204 21.79 -4.58 2.52
C THR A 204 20.50 -4.47 1.68
N GLU A 205 19.66 -5.50 1.71
CA GLU A 205 18.37 -5.47 0.99
C GLU A 205 17.42 -4.41 1.54
N ILE A 206 17.37 -4.22 2.88
CA ILE A 206 16.60 -3.13 3.50
C ILE A 206 17.13 -1.76 3.07
N GLU A 207 18.43 -1.57 3.05
CA GLU A 207 19.05 -0.31 2.61
C GLU A 207 18.68 -0.03 1.15
N LEU A 208 18.84 -1.03 0.27
CA LEU A 208 18.57 -0.91 -1.16
C LEU A 208 17.11 -0.54 -1.44
N PHE A 209 16.15 -1.28 -0.88
CA PHE A 209 14.75 -0.94 -1.12
C PHE A 209 14.36 0.40 -0.49
N THR A 210 14.96 0.77 0.65
CA THR A 210 14.74 2.07 1.27
C THR A 210 15.22 3.19 0.37
N GLU A 211 16.40 3.04 -0.23
CA GLU A 211 16.93 4.00 -1.19
C GLU A 211 16.03 4.13 -2.41
N ASN A 212 15.62 3.00 -3.00
CA ASN A 212 14.68 2.98 -4.12
C ASN A 212 13.35 3.66 -3.77
N LEU A 213 12.79 3.34 -2.61
CA LEU A 213 11.57 3.97 -2.11
C LEU A 213 11.70 5.49 -1.98
N LEU A 214 12.81 5.97 -1.42
CA LEU A 214 13.02 7.40 -1.18
C LEU A 214 13.28 8.16 -2.49
N ARG A 215 14.04 7.58 -3.41
CA ARG A 215 14.35 8.19 -4.72
C ARG A 215 13.25 7.99 -5.76
N GLY A 216 12.30 7.10 -5.52
CA GLY A 216 11.28 6.72 -6.50
C GLY A 216 11.81 5.83 -7.63
N ASN A 217 12.87 5.08 -7.36
CA ASN A 217 13.45 4.11 -8.29
C ASN A 217 12.75 2.75 -8.15
N GLU A 218 12.89 1.93 -9.18
CA GLU A 218 12.53 0.52 -9.15
C GLU A 218 13.78 -0.35 -9.01
N ILE A 219 13.56 -1.59 -8.56
CA ILE A 219 14.63 -2.59 -8.59
C ILE A 219 15.03 -2.87 -10.03
N ASN A 220 16.32 -2.91 -10.30
CA ASN A 220 16.85 -3.36 -11.58
C ASN A 220 17.04 -4.88 -11.53
N LEU A 221 16.20 -5.63 -12.26
CA LEU A 221 16.24 -7.09 -12.30
C LEU A 221 17.24 -7.63 -13.35
N TRP A 222 17.90 -6.74 -14.10
CA TRP A 222 18.70 -7.09 -15.27
C TRP A 222 20.19 -6.76 -15.14
N GLU A 223 20.61 -6.21 -14.00
CA GLU A 223 22.03 -6.03 -13.67
C GLU A 223 22.51 -7.27 -12.89
N GLU A 224 23.19 -8.18 -13.57
CA GLU A 224 24.13 -9.15 -12.98
C GLU A 224 25.53 -8.54 -12.86
#